data_695ff09e72591db0c5730225f1bca53b
#
_entry.id   695ff09e72591db0c5730225f1bca53b
#
_cell.length_a   1.000
_cell.length_b   1.000
_cell.length_c   1.000
_cell.angle_alpha   90.00
_cell.angle_beta   90.00
_cell.angle_gamma   90.00
#
_symmetry.space_group_name_H-M   'P 1'
#
loop_
_entity.id
_entity.type
_entity.pdbx_description
1 polymer ?
#
loop_
_entity_poly.entity_id
_entity_poly.type
_entity_poly.pdbx_seq_one_letter_code
_entity_poly.pdbx_strand_id
1 'polypeptide(L)'
;MDEKVIIKSEQYNFKSYWITVLVIAGLFLFLAIPNLYLEYFLPNPFDWFVEDGLSNIFFDIMLLTLIVGTICYFWLRKMNLVVSDKRVYGQAAFGQQVDLPLDSITAIGKGIIKGIAITTASGAIKFKCIKNRDEIYDVVSKLLMERQTSKPVSNEASSIEDLKKYKELLDTGVISQEEFDAKKKQLLGV
;
A
#
# COMPACT_ATOMS: atom_id res chain seq x y z
N MET A 1 6.03 -26.22 13.69
CA MET A 1 5.56 -25.07 14.50
C MET A 1 4.53 -24.35 13.68
N ASP A 2 3.28 -24.52 14.04
CA ASP A 2 2.15 -23.99 13.28
C ASP A 2 2.12 -22.44 13.39
N GLU A 3 2.05 -21.79 12.25
CA GLU A 3 1.94 -20.34 12.15
C GLU A 3 0.50 -19.93 12.41
N LYS A 4 0.28 -19.05 13.40
CA LYS A 4 -1.06 -18.59 13.77
C LYS A 4 -1.43 -17.35 12.98
N VAL A 5 -2.47 -17.45 12.14
CA VAL A 5 -3.06 -16.29 11.48
C VAL A 5 -3.81 -15.47 12.53
N ILE A 6 -3.47 -14.17 12.63
CA ILE A 6 -4.07 -13.24 13.58
C ILE A 6 -5.25 -12.52 12.92
N ILE A 7 -5.03 -11.95 11.73
CA ILE A 7 -6.05 -11.21 11.00
C ILE A 7 -5.87 -11.36 9.50
N LYS A 8 -6.99 -11.35 8.78
CA LYS A 8 -7.03 -11.36 7.31
C LYS A 8 -7.79 -10.15 6.80
N SER A 9 -7.34 -9.60 5.68
CA SER A 9 -8.03 -8.50 5.03
C SER A 9 -9.42 -8.91 4.55
N GLU A 10 -10.41 -8.08 4.87
CA GLU A 10 -11.73 -8.15 4.26
C GLU A 10 -11.76 -7.29 3.00
N GLN A 11 -12.27 -7.87 1.92
CA GLN A 11 -12.48 -7.14 0.68
C GLN A 11 -13.79 -6.37 0.71
N TYR A 12 -13.81 -5.24 0.00
CA TYR A 12 -15.05 -4.52 -0.23
C TYR A 12 -16.02 -5.35 -1.05
N ASN A 13 -17.30 -5.21 -0.76
CA ASN A 13 -18.34 -5.71 -1.63
C ASN A 13 -18.37 -4.84 -2.92
N PHE A 14 -17.82 -5.37 -4.00
CA PHE A 14 -17.69 -4.65 -5.27
C PHE A 14 -19.01 -4.48 -6.03
N LYS A 15 -20.17 -4.82 -5.43
CA LYS A 15 -21.48 -4.51 -6.04
C LYS A 15 -21.64 -3.02 -6.34
N SER A 16 -21.24 -2.17 -5.38
CA SER A 16 -21.28 -0.70 -5.56
C SER A 16 -20.38 -0.23 -6.70
N TYR A 17 -19.21 -0.84 -6.85
CA TYR A 17 -18.28 -0.53 -7.95
C TYR A 17 -18.93 -0.82 -9.32
N TRP A 18 -19.52 -2.01 -9.49
CA TRP A 18 -20.22 -2.37 -10.72
C TRP A 18 -21.41 -1.47 -11.02
N ILE A 19 -22.18 -1.08 -10.00
CA ILE A 19 -23.26 -0.11 -10.15
C ILE A 19 -22.70 1.21 -10.70
N THR A 20 -21.61 1.71 -10.16
CA THR A 20 -20.98 2.96 -10.64
C THR A 20 -20.50 2.83 -12.09
N VAL A 21 -19.84 1.72 -12.44
CA VAL A 21 -19.38 1.48 -13.83
C VAL A 21 -20.56 1.40 -14.78
N LEU A 22 -21.65 0.71 -14.41
CA LEU A 22 -22.86 0.60 -15.24
C LEU A 22 -23.60 1.92 -15.38
N VAL A 23 -23.65 2.75 -14.33
CA VAL A 23 -24.25 4.09 -14.38
C VAL A 23 -23.48 4.99 -15.34
N ILE A 24 -22.14 5.00 -15.26
CA ILE A 24 -21.29 5.78 -16.15
C ILE A 24 -21.45 5.29 -17.60
N ALA A 25 -21.40 3.99 -17.85
CA ALA A 25 -21.59 3.41 -19.17
C ALA A 25 -22.99 3.73 -19.73
N GLY A 26 -24.04 3.63 -18.88
CA GLY A 26 -25.39 4.00 -19.24
C GLY A 26 -25.56 5.48 -19.59
N LEU A 27 -24.86 6.37 -18.90
CA LEU A 27 -24.84 7.80 -19.21
C LEU A 27 -24.25 8.05 -20.61
N PHE A 28 -23.13 7.43 -20.95
CA PHE A 28 -22.53 7.55 -22.29
C PHE A 28 -23.42 6.96 -23.37
N LEU A 29 -24.07 5.83 -23.08
CA LEU A 29 -25.04 5.23 -24.02
C LEU A 29 -26.24 6.18 -24.23
N PHE A 30 -26.77 6.77 -23.15
CA PHE A 30 -27.87 7.74 -23.24
C PHE A 30 -27.51 8.96 -24.08
N LEU A 31 -26.27 9.44 -24.01
CA LEU A 31 -25.77 10.54 -24.83
C LEU A 31 -25.55 10.11 -26.30
N ALA A 32 -25.24 8.86 -26.55
CA ALA A 32 -25.03 8.34 -27.92
C ALA A 32 -26.34 8.18 -28.68
N ILE A 33 -27.42 7.75 -28.03
CA ILE A 33 -28.73 7.47 -28.68
C ILE A 33 -29.32 8.67 -29.41
N PRO A 34 -29.41 9.88 -28.82
CA PRO A 34 -29.95 11.06 -29.54
C PRO A 34 -29.12 11.45 -30.75
N ASN A 35 -27.78 11.30 -30.67
CA ASN A 35 -26.91 11.62 -31.80
C ASN A 35 -27.13 10.62 -32.94
N LEU A 36 -27.25 9.33 -32.65
CA LEU A 36 -27.54 8.30 -33.64
C LEU A 36 -28.91 8.51 -34.29
N TYR A 37 -29.96 8.93 -33.51
CA TYR A 37 -31.28 9.22 -34.02
C TYR A 37 -31.27 10.48 -34.95
N LEU A 38 -30.57 11.53 -34.56
CA LEU A 38 -30.44 12.75 -35.36
C LEU A 38 -29.70 12.46 -36.67
N GLU A 39 -28.64 11.66 -36.65
CA GLU A 39 -27.88 11.25 -37.82
C GLU A 39 -28.72 10.46 -38.83
N TYR A 40 -29.65 9.61 -38.35
CA TYR A 40 -30.45 8.72 -39.19
C TYR A 40 -31.73 9.38 -39.72
N PHE A 41 -32.36 10.28 -38.97
CA PHE A 41 -33.71 10.81 -39.29
C PHE A 41 -33.73 12.26 -39.76
N LEU A 42 -32.72 13.05 -39.51
CA LEU A 42 -32.64 14.47 -39.93
C LEU A 42 -31.49 14.67 -40.95
N PRO A 43 -31.82 15.06 -42.18
CA PRO A 43 -30.74 15.44 -43.15
C PRO A 43 -30.07 16.71 -42.59
N ASN A 44 -28.84 16.56 -42.19
CA ASN A 44 -28.06 17.63 -41.56
C ASN A 44 -27.46 18.55 -42.61
N PRO A 45 -27.70 19.89 -42.52
CA PRO A 45 -26.99 20.84 -43.38
C PRO A 45 -25.49 20.97 -43.03
N PHE A 46 -25.01 20.26 -41.99
CA PHE A 46 -23.62 20.21 -41.55
C PHE A 46 -23.05 18.79 -41.60
N ASP A 47 -23.33 18.04 -42.67
CA ASP A 47 -22.86 16.66 -42.85
C ASP A 47 -21.37 16.45 -42.60
N TRP A 48 -20.53 17.45 -42.87
CA TRP A 48 -19.09 17.39 -42.67
C TRP A 48 -18.65 17.37 -41.17
N PHE A 49 -19.52 17.80 -40.24
CA PHE A 49 -19.24 17.79 -38.79
C PHE A 49 -19.72 16.51 -38.12
N VAL A 50 -20.55 15.76 -38.77
CA VAL A 50 -21.27 14.58 -38.21
C VAL A 50 -20.73 13.26 -38.83
N GLU A 51 -19.99 13.33 -39.93
CA GLU A 51 -19.49 12.15 -40.64
C GLU A 51 -18.57 11.23 -39.80
N ASP A 52 -17.91 11.77 -38.76
CA ASP A 52 -17.15 10.96 -37.79
C ASP A 52 -17.78 10.95 -36.40
N GLY A 53 -19.04 11.06 -36.37
CA GLY A 53 -20.04 10.87 -35.36
C GLY A 53 -19.61 11.00 -33.91
N LEU A 54 -19.96 12.11 -33.27
CA LEU A 54 -20.00 12.22 -31.79
C LEU A 54 -20.61 10.97 -31.13
N SER A 55 -21.59 10.32 -31.77
CA SER A 55 -22.19 9.05 -31.35
C SER A 55 -21.17 7.92 -31.25
N ASN A 56 -20.27 7.80 -32.23
CA ASN A 56 -19.21 6.79 -32.24
C ASN A 56 -18.21 7.04 -31.10
N ILE A 57 -17.84 8.29 -30.88
CA ILE A 57 -16.93 8.66 -29.77
C ILE A 57 -17.55 8.32 -28.42
N PHE A 58 -18.84 8.60 -28.19
CA PHE A 58 -19.53 8.24 -26.95
C PHE A 58 -19.64 6.73 -26.79
N PHE A 59 -19.87 5.99 -27.85
CA PHE A 59 -19.92 4.53 -27.83
C PHE A 59 -18.55 3.93 -27.53
N ASP A 60 -17.49 4.45 -28.13
CA ASP A 60 -16.12 4.00 -27.88
C ASP A 60 -15.67 4.29 -26.43
N ILE A 61 -16.02 5.45 -25.89
CA ILE A 61 -15.77 5.78 -24.47
C ILE A 61 -16.55 4.84 -23.56
N MET A 62 -17.80 4.52 -23.87
CA MET A 62 -18.59 3.55 -23.12
C MET A 62 -17.90 2.17 -23.11
N LEU A 63 -17.50 1.68 -24.29
CA LEU A 63 -16.84 0.38 -24.45
C LEU A 63 -15.50 0.36 -23.67
N LEU A 64 -14.70 1.42 -23.82
CA LEU A 64 -13.44 1.57 -23.09
C LEU A 64 -13.66 1.57 -21.56
N THR A 65 -14.68 2.29 -21.10
CA THR A 65 -15.04 2.33 -19.67
C THR A 65 -15.40 0.94 -19.13
N LEU A 66 -16.17 0.16 -19.88
CA LEU A 66 -16.52 -1.22 -19.51
C LEU A 66 -15.29 -2.14 -19.48
N ILE A 67 -14.42 -2.05 -20.47
CA ILE A 67 -13.19 -2.85 -20.55
C ILE A 67 -12.26 -2.52 -19.38
N VAL A 68 -11.93 -1.23 -19.20
CA VAL A 68 -11.06 -0.77 -18.12
C VAL A 68 -11.66 -1.08 -16.76
N GLY A 69 -12.97 -0.85 -16.59
CA GLY A 69 -13.70 -1.18 -15.38
C GLY A 69 -13.61 -2.67 -15.05
N THR A 70 -13.77 -3.54 -16.03
CA THR A 70 -13.67 -5.00 -15.83
C THR A 70 -12.24 -5.41 -15.43
N ILE A 71 -11.23 -4.88 -16.10
CA ILE A 71 -9.81 -5.15 -15.78
C ILE A 71 -9.50 -4.69 -14.34
N CYS A 72 -9.91 -3.47 -13.98
CA CYS A 72 -9.72 -2.93 -12.64
C CYS A 72 -10.42 -3.77 -11.57
N TYR A 73 -11.65 -4.25 -11.86
CA TYR A 73 -12.39 -5.13 -10.96
C TYR A 73 -11.63 -6.42 -10.67
N PHE A 74 -11.21 -7.15 -11.70
CA PHE A 74 -10.46 -8.39 -11.52
C PHE A 74 -9.16 -8.16 -10.76
N TRP A 75 -8.56 -7.02 -10.94
CA TRP A 75 -7.32 -6.62 -10.28
C TRP A 75 -7.51 -6.36 -8.78
N LEU A 76 -8.50 -5.54 -8.45
CA LEU A 76 -8.84 -5.22 -7.07
C LEU A 76 -9.30 -6.44 -6.28
N ARG A 77 -10.01 -7.37 -6.93
CA ARG A 77 -10.49 -8.60 -6.30
C ARG A 77 -9.38 -9.56 -5.88
N LYS A 78 -8.23 -9.52 -6.55
CA LYS A 78 -7.10 -10.41 -6.23
C LYS A 78 -6.26 -9.92 -5.04
N MET A 79 -6.39 -8.65 -4.65
CA MET A 79 -5.60 -8.12 -3.53
C MET A 79 -6.08 -8.72 -2.21
N ASN A 80 -5.15 -9.27 -1.46
CA ASN A 80 -5.39 -9.77 -0.11
C ASN A 80 -4.18 -9.50 0.79
N LEU A 81 -4.41 -9.43 2.07
CA LEU A 81 -3.38 -9.25 3.09
C LEU A 81 -3.71 -10.13 4.27
N VAL A 82 -2.76 -10.92 4.70
CA VAL A 82 -2.86 -11.80 5.85
C VAL A 82 -1.73 -11.46 6.81
N VAL A 83 -2.06 -11.26 8.07
CA VAL A 83 -1.11 -11.00 9.14
C VAL A 83 -1.09 -12.20 10.07
N SER A 84 0.08 -12.75 10.28
CA SER A 84 0.34 -13.82 11.22
C SER A 84 1.24 -13.35 12.37
N ASP A 85 1.51 -14.23 13.30
CA ASP A 85 2.43 -14.01 14.42
C ASP A 85 3.90 -13.81 14.01
N LYS A 86 4.28 -14.24 12.77
CA LYS A 86 5.67 -14.22 12.29
C LYS A 86 5.88 -13.36 11.05
N ARG A 87 4.88 -13.21 10.20
CA ARG A 87 5.00 -12.54 8.91
C ARG A 87 3.70 -11.92 8.44
N VAL A 88 3.83 -11.03 7.47
CA VAL A 88 2.73 -10.44 6.72
C VAL A 88 2.84 -10.89 5.28
N TYR A 89 1.83 -11.56 4.77
CA TYR A 89 1.85 -12.09 3.41
C TYR A 89 0.54 -11.86 2.68
N GLY A 90 0.59 -11.95 1.36
CA GLY A 90 -0.58 -11.75 0.53
C GLY A 90 -0.24 -11.30 -0.88
N GLN A 91 -1.24 -10.74 -1.56
CA GLN A 91 -1.10 -10.23 -2.91
C GLN A 91 -1.38 -8.73 -2.93
N ALA A 92 -0.37 -7.96 -3.30
CA ALA A 92 -0.47 -6.52 -3.46
C ALA A 92 -0.97 -6.13 -4.87
N ALA A 93 -0.92 -4.83 -5.18
CA ALA A 93 -1.30 -4.32 -6.48
C ALA A 93 -0.49 -5.00 -7.61
N PHE A 94 -1.09 -5.15 -8.79
CA PHE A 94 -0.49 -5.78 -9.99
C PHE A 94 -0.12 -7.27 -9.84
N GLY A 95 -0.71 -7.97 -8.85
CA GLY A 95 -0.45 -9.40 -8.67
C GLY A 95 0.88 -9.69 -7.97
N GLN A 96 1.57 -8.68 -7.45
CA GLN A 96 2.80 -8.84 -6.70
C GLN A 96 2.54 -9.67 -5.44
N GLN A 97 3.16 -10.83 -5.36
CA GLN A 97 3.15 -11.62 -4.13
C GLN A 97 4.08 -11.00 -3.11
N VAL A 98 3.61 -10.92 -1.90
CA VAL A 98 4.31 -10.32 -0.76
C VAL A 98 4.39 -11.35 0.34
N ASP A 99 5.58 -11.58 0.86
CA ASP A 99 5.84 -12.39 2.04
C ASP A 99 6.94 -11.68 2.84
N LEU A 100 6.54 -11.01 3.90
CA LEU A 100 7.41 -10.15 4.71
C LEU A 100 7.48 -10.69 6.13
N PRO A 101 8.64 -11.17 6.58
CA PRO A 101 8.85 -11.43 8.00
C PRO A 101 8.58 -10.13 8.78
N LEU A 102 7.91 -10.24 9.93
CA LEU A 102 7.66 -9.08 10.79
C LEU A 102 8.95 -8.32 11.14
N ASP A 103 10.11 -9.02 11.13
CA ASP A 103 11.43 -8.43 11.37
C ASP A 103 11.88 -7.45 10.30
N SER A 104 11.41 -7.61 9.08
CA SER A 104 11.74 -6.74 7.95
C SER A 104 10.88 -5.49 7.89
N ILE A 105 9.80 -5.43 8.68
CA ILE A 105 8.86 -4.29 8.66
C ILE A 105 9.39 -3.20 9.58
N THR A 106 9.65 -2.04 9.02
CA THR A 106 10.15 -0.86 9.76
C THR A 106 9.02 0.07 10.19
N ALA A 107 7.97 0.17 9.38
CA ALA A 107 6.81 1.01 9.69
C ALA A 107 5.56 0.54 8.95
N ILE A 108 4.40 0.93 9.49
CA ILE A 108 3.10 0.78 8.83
C ILE A 108 2.41 2.13 8.77
N GLY A 109 1.72 2.42 7.68
CA GLY A 109 0.99 3.66 7.47
C GLY A 109 -0.37 3.43 6.82
N LYS A 110 -1.30 4.36 7.08
CA LYS A 110 -2.60 4.40 6.41
C LYS A 110 -2.45 5.12 5.08
N GLY A 111 -2.76 4.45 4.00
CA GLY A 111 -2.69 5.00 2.64
C GLY A 111 -4.02 5.56 2.15
N ILE A 112 -3.98 6.20 0.98
CA ILE A 112 -5.16 6.69 0.26
C ILE A 112 -6.03 5.50 -0.17
N ILE A 113 -7.33 5.73 -0.41
CA ILE A 113 -8.30 4.73 -0.88
C ILE A 113 -8.37 3.52 0.05
N LYS A 114 -8.52 3.78 1.37
CA LYS A 114 -8.54 2.74 2.40
C LYS A 114 -7.44 1.70 2.24
N GLY A 115 -6.23 2.18 1.95
CA GLY A 115 -5.04 1.37 1.78
C GLY A 115 -4.19 1.29 3.03
N ILE A 116 -3.28 0.30 3.04
CA ILE A 116 -2.21 0.14 4.01
C ILE A 116 -0.89 0.19 3.25
N ALA A 117 0.07 0.94 3.77
CA ALA A 117 1.45 0.93 3.31
C ALA A 117 2.32 0.26 4.36
N ILE A 118 3.04 -0.77 3.98
CA ILE A 118 4.01 -1.47 4.81
C ILE A 118 5.39 -1.09 4.30
N THR A 119 6.19 -0.49 5.16
CA THR A 119 7.54 -0.02 4.82
C THR A 119 8.57 -1.03 5.32
N THR A 120 9.51 -1.35 4.47
CA THR A 120 10.67 -2.20 4.74
C THR A 120 11.95 -1.43 4.38
N ALA A 121 13.11 -1.97 4.70
CA ALA A 121 14.39 -1.38 4.32
C ALA A 121 14.56 -1.25 2.77
N SER A 122 13.89 -2.12 2.00
CA SER A 122 13.93 -2.12 0.53
C SER A 122 12.86 -1.24 -0.14
N GLY A 123 11.91 -0.68 0.63
CA GLY A 123 10.86 0.19 0.11
C GLY A 123 9.49 -0.01 0.75
N ALA A 124 8.49 0.65 0.18
CA ALA A 124 7.12 0.59 0.68
C ALA A 124 6.19 -0.20 -0.24
N ILE A 125 5.51 -1.18 0.31
CA ILE A 125 4.51 -2.00 -0.36
C ILE A 125 3.12 -1.49 0.00
N LYS A 126 2.29 -1.25 -1.02
CA LYS A 126 0.97 -0.63 -0.85
C LYS A 126 -0.14 -1.63 -1.18
N PHE A 127 -0.99 -1.87 -0.21
CA PHE A 127 -2.26 -2.59 -0.37
C PHE A 127 -3.39 -1.58 -0.42
N LYS A 128 -4.37 -1.78 -1.29
CA LYS A 128 -5.52 -0.87 -1.49
C LYS A 128 -6.83 -1.59 -1.25
N CYS A 129 -7.90 -0.82 -1.01
CA CYS A 129 -9.26 -1.34 -0.90
C CYS A 129 -9.46 -2.41 0.18
N ILE A 130 -8.89 -2.19 1.36
CA ILE A 130 -9.05 -3.06 2.53
C ILE A 130 -10.20 -2.50 3.39
N LYS A 131 -11.24 -3.30 3.63
CA LYS A 131 -12.42 -2.88 4.41
C LYS A 131 -12.07 -2.70 5.88
N ASN A 132 -11.38 -3.67 6.46
CA ASN A 132 -10.94 -3.67 7.87
C ASN A 132 -9.52 -3.10 8.05
N ARG A 133 -9.19 -2.06 7.29
CA ARG A 133 -7.88 -1.39 7.29
C ARG A 133 -7.41 -0.98 8.69
N ASP A 134 -8.32 -0.38 9.47
CA ASP A 134 -7.97 0.20 10.76
C ASP A 134 -7.63 -0.90 11.77
N GLU A 135 -8.37 -2.01 11.77
CA GLU A 135 -8.08 -3.20 12.59
C GLU A 135 -6.71 -3.82 12.23
N ILE A 136 -6.41 -3.96 10.95
CA ILE A 136 -5.12 -4.49 10.49
C ILE A 136 -3.98 -3.56 10.92
N TYR A 137 -4.18 -2.24 10.76
CA TYR A 137 -3.21 -1.25 11.18
C TYR A 137 -2.91 -1.35 12.67
N ASP A 138 -3.95 -1.44 13.51
CA ASP A 138 -3.82 -1.52 14.97
C ASP A 138 -3.11 -2.83 15.39
N VAL A 139 -3.48 -3.96 14.78
CA VAL A 139 -2.84 -5.26 15.04
C VAL A 139 -1.35 -5.24 14.66
N VAL A 140 -1.01 -4.78 13.47
CA VAL A 140 0.41 -4.75 13.04
C VAL A 140 1.20 -3.74 13.85
N SER A 141 0.63 -2.55 14.15
CA SER A 141 1.28 -1.56 15.01
C SER A 141 1.57 -2.11 16.40
N LYS A 142 0.62 -2.84 16.99
CA LYS A 142 0.79 -3.49 18.28
C LYS A 142 1.90 -4.54 18.24
N LEU A 143 1.91 -5.40 17.23
CA LEU A 143 2.96 -6.41 17.05
C LEU A 143 4.36 -5.77 16.89
N LEU A 144 4.46 -4.65 16.17
CA LEU A 144 5.72 -3.93 16.02
C LEU A 144 6.17 -3.29 17.35
N MET A 145 5.25 -2.73 18.13
CA MET A 145 5.55 -2.17 19.46
C MET A 145 5.99 -3.26 20.45
N GLU A 146 5.28 -4.38 20.52
CA GLU A 146 5.61 -5.51 21.40
C GLU A 146 7.01 -6.04 21.09
N ARG A 147 7.42 -6.01 19.83
CA ARG A 147 8.76 -6.42 19.43
C ARG A 147 9.83 -5.41 19.77
N GLN A 148 9.54 -4.12 19.69
CA GLN A 148 10.48 -3.09 20.12
C GLN A 148 10.73 -3.18 21.63
N THR A 149 9.70 -3.53 22.41
CA THR A 149 9.82 -3.73 23.85
C THR A 149 10.43 -5.08 24.24
N SER A 150 10.25 -6.12 23.42
CA SER A 150 10.80 -7.46 23.67
C SER A 150 12.22 -7.69 23.11
N LYS A 151 12.72 -6.82 22.23
CA LYS A 151 14.15 -6.79 21.96
C LYS A 151 14.83 -6.17 23.18
N PRO A 152 15.64 -6.94 23.94
CA PRO A 152 16.53 -6.32 24.93
C PRO A 152 17.29 -5.25 24.16
N VAL A 153 17.28 -4.05 24.69
CA VAL A 153 17.87 -2.86 24.09
C VAL A 153 19.25 -3.25 23.58
N SER A 154 19.42 -3.33 22.27
CA SER A 154 20.71 -3.59 21.62
C SER A 154 21.71 -2.44 21.86
N ASN A 155 21.37 -1.52 22.76
CA ASN A 155 22.25 -0.49 23.27
C ASN A 155 23.43 -1.08 24.06
N GLU A 156 23.29 -2.27 24.69
CA GLU A 156 24.42 -2.86 25.42
C GLU A 156 25.51 -3.39 24.46
N ALA A 157 25.12 -4.07 23.37
CA ALA A 157 26.10 -4.57 22.41
C ALA A 157 26.77 -3.43 21.62
N SER A 158 26.01 -2.39 21.22
CA SER A 158 26.57 -1.21 20.56
C SER A 158 27.38 -0.36 21.54
N SER A 159 26.96 -0.20 22.79
CA SER A 159 27.71 0.55 23.80
C SER A 159 28.98 -0.16 24.21
N ILE A 160 29.06 -1.49 24.21
CA ILE A 160 30.29 -2.25 24.44
C ILE A 160 31.27 -2.10 23.25
N GLU A 161 30.76 -2.12 22.03
CA GLU A 161 31.57 -1.95 20.83
C GLU A 161 32.09 -0.50 20.70
N ASP A 162 31.25 0.47 21.03
CA ASP A 162 31.67 1.88 21.10
C ASP A 162 32.68 2.13 22.22
N LEU A 163 32.51 1.53 23.39
CA LEU A 163 33.47 1.59 24.47
C LEU A 163 34.86 1.00 24.07
N LYS A 164 34.88 -0.07 23.28
CA LYS A 164 36.14 -0.61 22.74
C LYS A 164 36.81 0.38 21.80
N LYS A 165 36.06 1.02 20.89
CA LYS A 165 36.60 2.06 20.00
C LYS A 165 37.12 3.26 20.78
N TYR A 166 36.39 3.71 21.79
CA TYR A 166 36.85 4.82 22.66
C TYR A 166 38.12 4.45 23.46
N LYS A 167 38.24 3.18 23.88
CA LYS A 167 39.45 2.70 24.52
C LYS A 167 40.67 2.70 23.57
N GLU A 168 40.49 2.28 22.33
CA GLU A 168 41.54 2.35 21.31
C GLU A 168 41.99 3.81 21.07
N LEU A 169 41.05 4.77 21.05
CA LEU A 169 41.34 6.19 20.91
C LEU A 169 42.11 6.75 22.13
N LEU A 170 41.83 6.25 23.32
CA LEU A 170 42.60 6.57 24.53
C LEU A 170 44.02 6.00 24.46
N ASP A 171 44.15 4.71 24.08
CA ASP A 171 45.45 4.02 23.99
C ASP A 171 46.33 4.64 22.90
N THR A 172 45.73 5.22 21.85
CA THR A 172 46.44 5.98 20.79
C THR A 172 46.70 7.44 21.15
N GLY A 173 46.25 7.92 22.32
CA GLY A 173 46.43 9.27 22.79
C GLY A 173 45.58 10.34 22.07
N VAL A 174 44.55 9.94 21.32
CA VAL A 174 43.65 10.84 20.57
C VAL A 174 42.66 11.52 21.52
N ILE A 175 42.24 10.83 22.60
CA ILE A 175 41.37 11.37 23.65
C ILE A 175 42.05 11.26 25.02
N SER A 176 41.66 12.13 25.93
CA SER A 176 42.14 12.13 27.31
C SER A 176 41.37 11.09 28.17
N GLN A 177 41.99 10.72 29.30
CA GLN A 177 41.34 9.83 30.29
C GLN A 177 40.00 10.40 30.79
N GLU A 178 39.91 11.72 30.97
CA GLU A 178 38.71 12.40 31.44
C GLU A 178 37.56 12.32 30.43
N GLU A 179 37.87 12.46 29.13
CA GLU A 179 36.91 12.34 28.05
C GLU A 179 36.40 10.90 27.89
N PHE A 180 37.28 9.92 28.05
CA PHE A 180 36.90 8.52 28.07
C PHE A 180 35.95 8.18 29.23
N ASP A 181 36.26 8.65 30.45
CA ASP A 181 35.45 8.41 31.64
C ASP A 181 34.10 9.11 31.57
N ALA A 182 34.01 10.30 30.98
CA ALA A 182 32.77 11.00 30.72
C ALA A 182 31.88 10.23 29.72
N LYS A 183 32.47 9.74 28.62
CA LYS A 183 31.77 8.92 27.62
C LYS A 183 31.34 7.58 28.20
N LYS A 184 32.16 6.92 28.99
CA LYS A 184 31.83 5.67 29.67
C LYS A 184 30.60 5.83 30.58
N LYS A 185 30.56 6.89 31.38
CA LYS A 185 29.38 7.20 32.22
C LYS A 185 28.12 7.41 31.37
N GLN A 186 28.24 8.15 30.27
CA GLN A 186 27.10 8.40 29.36
C GLN A 186 26.57 7.11 28.72
N LEU A 187 27.48 6.21 28.29
CA LEU A 187 27.11 4.96 27.60
C LEU A 187 26.57 3.88 28.56
N LEU A 188 27.05 3.86 29.80
CA LEU A 188 26.63 2.90 30.82
C LEU A 188 25.47 3.40 31.71
N GLY A 189 25.07 4.68 31.54
CA GLY A 189 23.95 5.25 32.30
C GLY A 189 24.20 5.41 33.80
N VAL A 190 25.50 5.55 34.22
CA VAL A 190 25.94 5.65 35.62
C VAL A 190 26.42 7.05 35.93
#